data_54bbf3450c50974bfa6efc6b1134a3e8
#
_entry.id   54bbf3450c50974bfa6efc6b1134a3e8
#
_cell.length_a   1.000
_cell.length_b   1.000
_cell.length_c   1.000
_cell.angle_alpha   90.00
_cell.angle_beta   90.00
_cell.angle_gamma   90.00
#
_symmetry.space_group_name_H-M   'P 1'
#
loop_
_entity.id
_entity.type
_entity.pdbx_description
1 polymer ?
#
loop_
_entity_poly.entity_id
_entity_poly.type
_entity_poly.pdbx_seq_one_letter_code
_entity_poly.pdbx_strand_id
1 'polypeptide(L)'
;STSIAAIGVAAHECGHAVQHAEEYGPLKLRSAIIPITNIGSSLSIPIFFIGLLFNYTLLMNIGILLFGLVALFQLITLPVEFNASRRALATIEERALLTEDEARGAKKVLSAAALTYVAALASTLAQLLRLIIISRGNRRN
;
A
#
# COMPACT_ATOMS: atom_id res chain seq x y z
N SER A 1 20.63 12.61 7.85
CA SER A 1 20.40 13.03 9.23
C SER A 1 18.92 12.98 9.57
N THR A 2 18.60 13.01 10.87
CA THR A 2 17.21 12.97 11.35
C THR A 2 16.41 14.19 10.87
N SER A 3 17.03 15.37 10.79
CA SER A 3 16.32 16.59 10.35
C SER A 3 16.00 16.56 8.85
N ILE A 4 16.86 15.98 8.03
CA ILE A 4 16.60 15.80 6.60
C ILE A 4 15.43 14.82 6.40
N ALA A 5 15.43 13.72 7.13
CA ALA A 5 14.34 12.73 7.09
C ALA A 5 13.02 13.36 7.55
N ALA A 6 13.06 14.16 8.63
CA ALA A 6 11.87 14.84 9.14
C ALA A 6 11.29 15.82 8.12
N ILE A 7 12.13 16.57 7.43
CA ILE A 7 11.68 17.51 6.37
C ILE A 7 11.07 16.71 5.20
N GLY A 8 11.71 15.61 4.81
CA GLY A 8 11.19 14.74 3.76
C GLY A 8 9.80 14.19 4.11
N VAL A 9 9.62 13.70 5.32
CA VAL A 9 8.32 13.16 5.79
C VAL A 9 7.27 14.27 5.84
N ALA A 10 7.61 15.45 6.38
CA ALA A 10 6.71 16.58 6.45
C ALA A 10 6.27 17.02 5.04
N ALA A 11 7.21 17.08 4.10
CA ALA A 11 6.91 17.44 2.72
C ALA A 11 6.02 16.37 2.04
N HIS A 12 6.23 15.08 2.35
CA HIS A 12 5.40 13.99 1.86
C HIS A 12 3.94 14.15 2.36
N GLU A 13 3.76 14.47 3.63
CA GLU A 13 2.43 14.73 4.19
C GLU A 13 1.77 15.96 3.54
N CYS A 14 2.56 17.00 3.26
CA CYS A 14 2.08 18.14 2.49
C CYS A 14 1.67 17.72 1.07
N GLY A 15 2.37 16.77 0.46
CA GLY A 15 2.01 16.20 -0.83
C GLY A 15 0.62 15.56 -0.80
N HIS A 16 0.30 14.82 0.24
CA HIS A 16 -1.03 14.26 0.44
C HIS A 16 -2.10 15.35 0.62
N ALA A 17 -1.78 16.40 1.38
CA ALA A 17 -2.70 17.53 1.56
C ALA A 17 -3.01 18.21 0.22
N VAL A 18 -2.01 18.38 -0.63
CA VAL A 18 -2.19 18.96 -1.97
C VAL A 18 -3.02 18.02 -2.85
N GLN A 19 -2.78 16.71 -2.79
CA GLN A 19 -3.61 15.73 -3.50
C GLN A 19 -5.08 15.87 -3.11
N HIS A 20 -5.35 16.02 -1.83
CA HIS A 20 -6.71 16.19 -1.33
C HIS A 20 -7.32 17.50 -1.83
N ALA A 21 -6.57 18.60 -1.77
CA ALA A 21 -7.02 19.91 -2.22
C ALA A 21 -7.29 19.95 -3.72
N GLU A 22 -6.49 19.25 -4.52
CA GLU A 22 -6.64 19.17 -5.98
C GLU A 22 -7.60 18.08 -6.43
N GLU A 23 -8.25 17.39 -5.50
CA GLU A 23 -9.16 16.30 -5.80
C GLU A 23 -8.52 15.17 -6.62
N TYR A 24 -7.30 14.77 -6.23
CA TYR A 24 -6.55 13.71 -6.91
C TYR A 24 -7.37 12.41 -6.92
N GLY A 25 -7.70 11.91 -8.11
CA GLY A 25 -8.60 10.77 -8.30
C GLY A 25 -8.19 9.49 -7.56
N PRO A 26 -6.92 9.03 -7.64
CA PRO A 26 -6.48 7.85 -6.90
C PRO A 26 -6.63 7.98 -5.39
N LEU A 27 -6.43 9.18 -4.83
CA LEU A 27 -6.63 9.41 -3.40
C LEU A 27 -8.11 9.25 -3.01
N LYS A 28 -9.02 9.76 -3.83
CA LYS A 28 -10.47 9.60 -3.63
C LYS A 28 -10.87 8.13 -3.65
N LEU A 29 -10.36 7.38 -4.63
CA LEU A 29 -10.62 5.96 -4.76
C LEU A 29 -10.09 5.19 -3.55
N ARG A 30 -8.86 5.50 -3.13
CA ARG A 30 -8.26 4.91 -1.92
C ARG A 30 -9.17 5.14 -0.70
N SER A 31 -9.62 6.38 -0.49
CA SER A 31 -10.45 6.74 0.66
C SER A 31 -11.79 6.00 0.64
N ALA A 32 -12.37 5.82 -0.54
CA ALA A 32 -13.65 5.13 -0.69
C ALA A 32 -13.56 3.64 -0.34
N ILE A 33 -12.44 2.98 -0.65
CA ILE A 33 -12.30 1.53 -0.45
C ILE A 33 -11.67 1.14 0.89
N ILE A 34 -11.09 2.09 1.65
CA ILE A 34 -10.48 1.82 2.96
C ILE A 34 -11.39 1.03 3.91
N PRO A 35 -12.66 1.43 4.15
CA PRO A 35 -13.51 0.69 5.08
C PRO A 35 -13.73 -0.76 4.65
N ILE A 36 -13.97 -0.98 3.35
CA ILE A 36 -14.19 -2.31 2.78
C ILE A 36 -12.93 -3.16 2.93
N THR A 37 -11.77 -2.58 2.64
CA THR A 37 -10.49 -3.28 2.70
C THR A 37 -10.12 -3.63 4.14
N ASN A 38 -10.39 -2.75 5.11
CA ASN A 38 -10.11 -3.02 6.52
C ASN A 38 -10.92 -4.21 7.02
N ILE A 39 -12.20 -4.26 6.70
CA ILE A 39 -13.06 -5.40 7.05
C ILE A 39 -12.54 -6.67 6.37
N GLY A 40 -12.28 -6.60 5.08
CA GLY A 40 -11.76 -7.72 4.30
C GLY A 40 -10.43 -8.24 4.83
N SER A 41 -9.51 -7.33 5.16
CA SER A 41 -8.19 -7.68 5.70
C SER A 41 -8.30 -8.45 7.03
N SER A 42 -9.20 -8.00 7.91
CA SER A 42 -9.39 -8.64 9.21
C SER A 42 -10.01 -10.04 9.11
N LEU A 43 -10.89 -10.25 8.14
CA LEU A 43 -11.66 -11.47 8.02
C LEU A 43 -11.06 -12.50 7.06
N SER A 44 -10.17 -12.07 6.14
CA SER A 44 -9.68 -12.91 5.04
C SER A 44 -9.02 -14.21 5.52
N ILE A 45 -8.03 -14.10 6.38
CA ILE A 45 -7.26 -15.26 6.85
C ILE A 45 -8.10 -16.17 7.75
N PRO A 46 -8.83 -15.67 8.76
CA PRO A 46 -9.71 -16.52 9.55
C PRO A 46 -10.75 -17.28 8.71
N ILE A 47 -11.40 -16.62 7.77
CA ILE A 47 -12.41 -17.25 6.90
C ILE A 47 -11.75 -18.33 6.04
N PHE A 48 -10.58 -18.04 5.46
CA PHE A 48 -9.85 -19.01 4.65
C PHE A 48 -9.54 -20.29 5.45
N PHE A 49 -8.97 -20.12 6.65
CA PHE A 49 -8.57 -21.28 7.47
C PHE A 49 -9.76 -22.04 8.04
N ILE A 50 -10.86 -21.38 8.34
CA ILE A 50 -12.10 -22.08 8.71
C ILE A 50 -12.58 -22.94 7.52
N GLY A 51 -12.56 -22.39 6.31
CA GLY A 51 -12.90 -23.11 5.11
C GLY A 51 -11.99 -24.32 4.87
N LEU A 52 -10.69 -24.14 5.10
CA LEU A 52 -9.70 -25.20 4.97
C LEU A 52 -9.94 -26.32 5.99
N LEU A 53 -10.18 -25.94 7.26
CA LEU A 53 -10.38 -26.88 8.35
C LEU A 53 -11.63 -27.76 8.13
N PHE A 54 -12.72 -27.16 7.68
CA PHE A 54 -13.99 -27.86 7.44
C PHE A 54 -14.16 -28.34 5.99
N ASN A 55 -13.12 -28.19 5.18
CA ASN A 55 -13.13 -28.57 3.78
C ASN A 55 -14.28 -27.90 2.99
N TYR A 56 -14.53 -26.64 3.28
CA TYR A 56 -15.62 -25.85 2.71
C TYR A 56 -15.05 -24.86 1.69
N THR A 57 -15.12 -25.25 0.41
CA THR A 57 -14.49 -24.51 -0.70
C THR A 57 -14.99 -23.07 -0.81
N LEU A 58 -16.28 -22.82 -0.57
CA LEU A 58 -16.84 -21.47 -0.66
C LEU A 58 -16.15 -20.51 0.33
N LEU A 59 -15.92 -20.96 1.56
CA LEU A 59 -15.25 -20.13 2.57
C LEU A 59 -13.80 -19.86 2.19
N MET A 60 -13.08 -20.84 1.64
CA MET A 60 -11.73 -20.63 1.14
C MET A 60 -11.72 -19.57 0.04
N ASN A 61 -12.65 -19.64 -0.89
CA ASN A 61 -12.76 -18.70 -2.01
C ASN A 61 -13.08 -17.28 -1.51
N ILE A 62 -13.98 -17.16 -0.52
CA ILE A 62 -14.29 -15.87 0.09
C ILE A 62 -13.05 -15.28 0.76
N GLY A 63 -12.30 -16.09 1.50
CA GLY A 63 -11.06 -15.65 2.13
C GLY A 63 -10.03 -15.16 1.11
N ILE A 64 -9.87 -15.89 0.02
CA ILE A 64 -8.95 -15.50 -1.08
C ILE A 64 -9.41 -14.18 -1.71
N LEU A 65 -10.71 -14.03 -1.97
CA LEU A 65 -11.27 -12.80 -2.54
C LEU A 65 -11.01 -11.60 -1.62
N LEU A 66 -11.25 -11.75 -0.32
CA LEU A 66 -11.02 -10.68 0.65
C LEU A 66 -9.54 -10.32 0.72
N PHE A 67 -8.64 -11.30 0.67
CA PHE A 67 -7.21 -11.05 0.64
C PHE A 67 -6.78 -10.36 -0.66
N GLY A 68 -7.41 -10.70 -1.78
CA GLY A 68 -7.22 -10.02 -3.05
C GLY A 68 -7.58 -8.53 -3.00
N LEU A 69 -8.57 -8.16 -2.19
CA LEU A 69 -8.92 -6.76 -1.97
C LEU A 69 -7.81 -6.00 -1.24
N VAL A 70 -7.07 -6.67 -0.35
CA VAL A 70 -5.88 -6.09 0.30
C VAL A 70 -4.82 -5.77 -0.75
N ALA A 71 -4.55 -6.71 -1.65
CA ALA A 71 -3.59 -6.49 -2.75
C ALA A 71 -4.04 -5.33 -3.65
N LEU A 72 -5.31 -5.27 -3.98
CA LEU A 72 -5.88 -4.19 -4.79
C LEU A 72 -5.71 -2.83 -4.09
N PHE A 73 -5.99 -2.77 -2.79
CA PHE A 73 -5.80 -1.55 -1.99
C PHE A 73 -4.34 -1.10 -2.02
N GLN A 74 -3.40 -2.03 -1.83
CA GLN A 74 -1.97 -1.71 -1.90
C GLN A 74 -1.57 -1.20 -3.29
N LEU A 75 -2.11 -1.82 -4.34
CA LEU A 75 -1.85 -1.39 -5.72
C LEU A 75 -2.36 0.03 -5.97
N ILE A 76 -3.55 0.37 -5.47
CA ILE A 76 -4.13 1.71 -5.59
C ILE A 76 -3.33 2.72 -4.76
N THR A 77 -2.79 2.29 -3.62
CA THR A 77 -1.99 3.13 -2.73
C THR A 77 -0.65 3.54 -3.36
N LEU A 78 -0.04 2.68 -4.18
CA LEU A 78 1.27 2.97 -4.78
C LEU A 78 1.31 4.29 -5.56
N PRO A 79 0.42 4.57 -6.52
CA PRO A 79 0.48 5.84 -7.25
C PRO A 79 0.22 7.04 -6.34
N VAL A 80 -0.61 6.89 -5.31
CA VAL A 80 -0.87 7.95 -4.33
C VAL A 80 0.41 8.30 -3.57
N GLU A 81 1.11 7.28 -3.07
CA GLU A 81 2.35 7.46 -2.32
C GLU A 81 3.47 8.02 -3.20
N PHE A 82 3.63 7.50 -4.41
CA PHE A 82 4.63 8.01 -5.35
C PHE A 82 4.34 9.46 -5.77
N ASN A 83 3.09 9.80 -5.99
CA ASN A 83 2.68 11.16 -6.33
C ASN A 83 2.95 12.12 -5.17
N ALA A 84 2.62 11.73 -3.94
CA ALA A 84 2.90 12.53 -2.74
C ALA A 84 4.41 12.79 -2.59
N SER A 85 5.24 11.77 -2.79
CA SER A 85 6.70 11.90 -2.73
C SER A 85 7.25 12.81 -3.83
N ARG A 86 6.74 12.72 -5.05
CA ARG A 86 7.14 13.61 -6.14
C ARG A 86 6.77 15.05 -5.85
N ARG A 87 5.59 15.31 -5.29
CA ARG A 87 5.16 16.65 -4.87
C ARG A 87 6.04 17.17 -3.75
N ALA A 88 6.44 16.30 -2.81
CA ALA A 88 7.35 16.63 -1.72
C ALA A 88 8.71 17.11 -2.26
N LEU A 89 9.30 16.35 -3.18
CA LEU A 89 10.59 16.71 -3.78
C LEU A 89 10.52 18.00 -4.58
N ALA A 90 9.46 18.19 -5.35
CA ALA A 90 9.24 19.40 -6.11
C ALA A 90 9.14 20.64 -5.18
N THR A 91 8.42 20.51 -4.06
CA THR A 91 8.29 21.58 -3.07
C THR A 91 9.63 21.94 -2.43
N ILE A 92 10.42 20.92 -2.08
CA ILE A 92 11.77 21.11 -1.51
C ILE A 92 12.66 21.89 -2.49
N GLU A 93 12.63 21.54 -3.76
CA GLU A 93 13.40 22.20 -4.80
C GLU A 93 12.93 23.64 -5.07
N GLU A 94 11.62 23.82 -5.26
CA GLU A 94 11.03 25.12 -5.58
C GLU A 94 11.24 26.16 -4.48
N ARG A 95 11.17 25.72 -3.23
CA ARG A 95 11.27 26.63 -2.08
C ARG A 95 12.66 26.66 -1.48
N ALA A 96 13.61 25.96 -2.08
CA ALA A 96 15.00 25.87 -1.62
C ALA A 96 15.09 25.61 -0.10
N LEU A 97 14.26 24.69 0.39
CA LEU A 97 14.20 24.35 1.81
C LEU A 97 15.44 23.63 2.30
N LEU A 98 16.18 22.99 1.40
CA LEU A 98 17.37 22.23 1.69
C LEU A 98 18.47 22.61 0.71
N THR A 99 19.71 22.38 1.12
CA THR A 99 20.85 22.47 0.20
C THR A 99 20.75 21.32 -0.83
N GLU A 100 21.55 21.41 -1.89
CA GLU A 100 21.57 20.39 -2.93
C GLU A 100 21.90 18.99 -2.38
N ASP A 101 22.89 18.90 -1.48
CA ASP A 101 23.27 17.65 -0.83
C ASP A 101 22.18 17.13 0.09
N GLU A 102 21.54 18.02 0.85
CA GLU A 102 20.43 17.66 1.74
C GLU A 102 19.20 17.20 0.95
N ALA A 103 18.92 17.85 -0.18
CA ALA A 103 17.83 17.44 -1.07
C ALA A 103 18.06 16.04 -1.64
N ARG A 104 19.30 15.69 -1.99
CA ARG A 104 19.63 14.32 -2.40
C ARG A 104 19.40 13.32 -1.28
N GLY A 105 19.71 13.68 -0.04
CA GLY A 105 19.43 12.85 1.13
C GLY A 105 17.93 12.62 1.33
N ALA A 106 17.12 13.68 1.20
CA ALA A 106 15.67 13.59 1.28
C ALA A 106 15.11 12.67 0.18
N LYS A 107 15.62 12.78 -1.04
CA LYS A 107 15.22 11.90 -2.15
C LYS A 107 15.52 10.44 -1.84
N LYS A 108 16.68 10.14 -1.24
CA LYS A 108 17.01 8.77 -0.84
C LYS A 108 16.04 8.23 0.20
N VAL A 109 15.67 9.04 1.19
CA VAL A 109 14.71 8.65 2.24
C VAL A 109 13.35 8.35 1.61
N LEU A 110 12.85 9.23 0.75
CA LEU A 110 11.55 9.06 0.10
C LEU A 110 11.55 7.88 -0.86
N SER A 111 12.66 7.64 -1.57
CA SER A 111 12.79 6.48 -2.46
C SER A 111 12.81 5.17 -1.67
N ALA A 112 13.51 5.14 -0.54
CA ALA A 112 13.53 3.96 0.34
C ALA A 112 12.14 3.68 0.89
N ALA A 113 11.40 4.71 1.31
CA ALA A 113 10.02 4.57 1.76
C ALA A 113 9.12 4.02 0.64
N ALA A 114 9.26 4.51 -0.58
CA ALA A 114 8.50 4.03 -1.73
C ALA A 114 8.77 2.54 -2.00
N LEU A 115 10.03 2.11 -1.86
CA LEU A 115 10.37 0.69 -2.02
C LEU A 115 9.71 -0.20 -0.97
N THR A 116 9.45 0.30 0.24
CA THR A 116 8.73 -0.49 1.25
C THR A 116 7.29 -0.78 0.82
N TYR A 117 6.63 0.15 0.16
CA TYR A 117 5.28 -0.08 -0.40
C TYR A 117 5.30 -1.12 -1.50
N VAL A 118 6.31 -1.08 -2.39
CA VAL A 118 6.49 -2.08 -3.45
C VAL A 118 6.76 -3.46 -2.84
N ALA A 119 7.64 -3.54 -1.84
CA ALA A 119 7.95 -4.79 -1.16
C ALA A 119 6.71 -5.36 -0.45
N ALA A 120 5.91 -4.50 0.19
CA ALA A 120 4.67 -4.92 0.85
C ALA A 120 3.68 -5.51 -0.17
N LEU A 121 3.52 -4.89 -1.33
CA LEU A 121 2.66 -5.41 -2.40
C LEU A 121 3.18 -6.76 -2.90
N ALA A 122 4.48 -6.88 -3.14
CA ALA A 122 5.09 -8.13 -3.59
C ALA A 122 4.85 -9.25 -2.57
N SER A 123 5.02 -8.96 -1.27
CA SER A 123 4.76 -9.91 -0.19
C SER A 123 3.29 -10.34 -0.17
N THR A 124 2.36 -9.39 -0.31
CA THR A 124 0.93 -9.67 -0.35
C THR A 124 0.57 -10.57 -1.53
N LEU A 125 1.12 -10.29 -2.71
CA LEU A 125 0.88 -11.11 -3.90
C LEU A 125 1.44 -12.52 -3.74
N ALA A 126 2.62 -12.67 -3.13
CA ALA A 126 3.19 -13.98 -2.83
C ALA A 126 2.30 -14.76 -1.86
N GLN A 127 1.79 -14.10 -0.82
CA GLN A 127 0.87 -14.73 0.13
C GLN A 127 -0.46 -15.11 -0.54
N LEU A 128 -1.00 -14.25 -1.40
CA LEU A 128 -2.22 -14.54 -2.15
C LEU A 128 -2.04 -15.80 -3.01
N LEU A 129 -0.91 -15.89 -3.72
CA LEU A 129 -0.58 -17.05 -4.52
C LEU A 129 -0.51 -18.30 -3.66
N ARG A 130 0.10 -18.21 -2.47
CA ARG A 130 0.19 -19.31 -1.52
C ARG A 130 -1.20 -19.81 -1.10
N LEU A 131 -2.13 -18.90 -0.78
CA LEU A 131 -3.50 -19.28 -0.43
C LEU A 131 -4.21 -19.99 -1.59
N ILE A 132 -4.00 -19.52 -2.82
CA ILE A 132 -4.57 -20.14 -4.01
C ILE A 132 -4.02 -21.56 -4.19
N ILE A 133 -2.71 -21.75 -4.02
CA ILE A 133 -2.06 -23.05 -4.14
C ILE A 133 -2.61 -24.03 -3.08
N ILE A 134 -2.72 -23.58 -1.83
CA ILE A 134 -3.27 -24.40 -0.73
C ILE A 134 -4.70 -24.80 -1.05
N SER A 135 -5.53 -23.87 -1.50
CA SER A 135 -6.92 -24.12 -1.87
C SER A 135 -7.03 -25.15 -2.98
N ARG A 136 -6.21 -25.05 -4.03
CA ARG A 136 -6.21 -26.00 -5.14
C ARG A 136 -5.75 -27.38 -4.71
N GLY A 137 -4.73 -27.46 -3.88
CA GLY A 137 -4.27 -28.74 -3.33
C GLY A 137 -5.36 -29.44 -2.52
N ASN A 138 -6.10 -28.68 -1.71
CA ASN A 138 -7.20 -29.21 -0.91
C ASN A 138 -8.37 -29.72 -1.78
N ARG A 139 -8.65 -29.06 -2.90
CA ARG A 139 -9.71 -29.49 -3.84
C ARG A 139 -9.40 -30.80 -4.54
N ARG A 140 -8.12 -31.12 -4.72
CA ARG A 140 -7.69 -32.36 -5.37
C ARG A 140 -7.78 -33.57 -4.46
N ASN A 141 -7.85 -33.32 -3.17
CA ASN A 141 -7.97 -34.36 -2.15
C ASN A 141 -9.43 -34.52 -1.72
#